data_29782e32e3f302bc10365c4fa3c94fa4
#
_entry.id   29782e32e3f302bc10365c4fa3c94fa4
#
_cell.length_a   1.000
_cell.length_b   1.000
_cell.length_c   1.000
_cell.angle_alpha   90.00
_cell.angle_beta   90.00
_cell.angle_gamma   90.00
#
_symmetry.space_group_name_H-M   'P 1'
#
loop_
_entity.id
_entity.type
_entity.pdbx_description
1 polymer ?
#
loop_
_entity_poly.entity_id
_entity_poly.type
_entity_poly.pdbx_seq_one_letter_code
_entity_poly.pdbx_strand_id
1 'polypeptide(L)'
;MSNYLNDGLVASPIWAQAIDPTKDKKTKVTKILKTILKFTKLVIYAFLLLMGLWGCFQTMIDPTVKTSTVIGSGMEFGYAFGTTGDYRYDLISNPNNEYYSFAANYWNINNYGPFFGLFVYPGAMLVLSIMYPLRDAWGGLNALLGIFVLLFIIRGITFLISIKSNIQSERMSEIQGKLAEINAKYKDVKKDMAMRQKKQMETQEIYKKYKIKPFAMFEQLFVTLPIFLIVYRVVTTLRPIKVVSLFSIWTLKDSPLTEITSNLSSGGWVFIFFLILVVPSQILSQKIPQILAKRRSSNAKTLSQKGNESAKKMRIAQTIMMVVLVFVVVQSPASVGLYWFLSSLFTIAQSFITHHFLLKKKKKGVSLEDKLKELGIR
;
A
#
# COMPACT_ATOMS: atom_id res chain seq x y z
N MET A 1 -19.93 -75.40 22.53
CA MET A 1 -20.05 -75.56 21.07
C MET A 1 -20.90 -74.43 20.54
N SER A 2 -20.51 -73.79 19.49
CA SER A 2 -21.22 -72.71 18.81
C SER A 2 -21.09 -71.30 19.44
N ASN A 3 -20.17 -70.49 18.88
CA ASN A 3 -20.29 -69.05 18.67
C ASN A 3 -18.97 -68.53 18.15
N TYR A 4 -18.66 -68.83 16.91
CA TYR A 4 -17.66 -68.14 16.10
C TYR A 4 -18.19 -68.07 14.68
N LEU A 5 -18.85 -66.98 14.32
CA LEU A 5 -19.10 -66.54 12.93
C LEU A 5 -19.98 -65.28 12.99
N ASN A 6 -19.37 -64.12 13.04
CA ASN A 6 -19.89 -62.90 12.45
C ASN A 6 -18.97 -61.68 12.74
N ASP A 7 -17.74 -61.76 12.25
CA ASP A 7 -16.97 -60.56 11.95
C ASP A 7 -16.80 -60.48 10.43
N GLY A 8 -17.91 -60.21 9.77
CA GLY A 8 -17.91 -59.84 8.37
C GLY A 8 -17.33 -58.46 8.19
N LEU A 9 -16.01 -58.38 8.02
CA LEU A 9 -15.34 -57.28 7.36
C LEU A 9 -15.91 -57.16 5.94
N VAL A 10 -16.99 -56.41 5.81
CA VAL A 10 -17.46 -55.89 4.51
C VAL A 10 -16.46 -54.84 4.07
N ALA A 11 -15.34 -55.31 3.51
CA ALA A 11 -14.51 -54.48 2.69
C ALA A 11 -15.40 -53.91 1.57
N SER A 12 -15.71 -52.61 1.63
CA SER A 12 -16.42 -51.93 0.56
C SER A 12 -15.66 -52.19 -0.75
N PRO A 13 -16.32 -52.79 -1.75
CA PRO A 13 -15.62 -53.19 -2.97
C PRO A 13 -14.96 -51.98 -3.60
N ILE A 14 -13.74 -52.15 -4.07
CA ILE A 14 -12.90 -51.09 -4.71
C ILE A 14 -13.62 -50.39 -5.87
N TRP A 15 -14.62 -51.03 -6.49
CA TRP A 15 -15.46 -50.42 -7.50
C TRP A 15 -16.57 -49.48 -6.96
N ALA A 16 -16.88 -49.52 -5.67
CA ALA A 16 -17.82 -48.58 -5.03
C ALA A 16 -17.19 -47.19 -4.73
N GLN A 17 -15.89 -47.08 -4.87
CA GLN A 17 -15.20 -45.77 -5.03
C GLN A 17 -15.27 -45.31 -6.49
N ALA A 18 -16.38 -45.57 -7.19
CA ALA A 18 -16.63 -44.97 -8.49
C ALA A 18 -16.53 -43.47 -8.35
N ILE A 19 -15.43 -42.94 -8.86
CA ILE A 19 -15.12 -41.54 -8.96
C ILE A 19 -16.35 -40.87 -9.61
N ASP A 20 -17.13 -40.14 -8.82
CA ASP A 20 -18.25 -39.39 -9.33
C ASP A 20 -17.72 -38.46 -10.41
N PRO A 21 -18.00 -38.71 -11.71
CA PRO A 21 -17.41 -37.95 -12.81
C PRO A 21 -17.82 -36.48 -12.77
N THR A 22 -18.90 -36.15 -12.06
CA THR A 22 -19.35 -34.77 -11.85
C THR A 22 -18.50 -34.06 -10.80
N LYS A 23 -18.01 -34.79 -9.79
CA LYS A 23 -17.12 -34.24 -8.75
C LYS A 23 -15.72 -33.98 -9.28
N ASP A 24 -15.23 -34.83 -10.19
CA ASP A 24 -13.93 -34.62 -10.86
C ASP A 24 -13.97 -33.47 -11.88
N LYS A 25 -15.06 -33.31 -12.64
CA LYS A 25 -15.28 -32.14 -13.51
C LYS A 25 -15.35 -30.84 -12.70
N LYS A 26 -16.09 -30.78 -11.57
CA LYS A 26 -16.14 -29.59 -10.69
C LYS A 26 -14.76 -29.27 -10.12
N THR A 27 -13.98 -30.24 -9.72
CA THR A 27 -12.63 -30.02 -9.20
C THR A 27 -11.65 -29.55 -10.26
N LYS A 28 -11.75 -30.05 -11.50
CA LYS A 28 -10.97 -29.55 -12.65
C LYS A 28 -11.34 -28.11 -13.02
N VAL A 29 -12.62 -27.80 -13.14
CA VAL A 29 -13.11 -26.44 -13.45
C VAL A 29 -12.67 -25.44 -12.37
N THR A 30 -12.79 -25.80 -11.08
CA THR A 30 -12.34 -24.92 -9.98
C THR A 30 -10.82 -24.74 -9.95
N LYS A 31 -10.02 -25.73 -10.34
CA LYS A 31 -8.56 -25.58 -10.50
C LYS A 31 -8.22 -24.64 -11.65
N ILE A 32 -8.85 -24.82 -12.81
CA ILE A 32 -8.67 -23.95 -14.00
C ILE A 32 -9.05 -22.49 -13.63
N LEU A 33 -10.24 -22.28 -13.05
CA LEU A 33 -10.69 -20.95 -12.63
C LEU A 33 -9.73 -20.28 -11.66
N LYS A 34 -9.20 -21.03 -10.66
CA LYS A 34 -8.18 -20.52 -9.73
C LYS A 34 -6.87 -20.15 -10.44
N THR A 35 -6.50 -20.90 -11.47
CA THR A 35 -5.28 -20.62 -12.26
C THR A 35 -5.49 -19.37 -13.11
N ILE A 36 -6.63 -19.25 -13.80
CA ILE A 36 -7.00 -18.06 -14.56
C ILE A 36 -7.00 -16.83 -13.66
N LEU A 37 -7.68 -16.89 -12.50
CA LEU A 37 -7.71 -15.76 -11.54
C LEU A 37 -6.32 -15.36 -11.04
N LYS A 38 -5.40 -16.32 -10.84
CA LYS A 38 -4.01 -16.00 -10.48
C LYS A 38 -3.27 -15.29 -11.62
N PHE A 39 -3.45 -15.77 -12.84
CA PHE A 39 -2.82 -15.17 -14.01
C PHE A 39 -3.38 -13.77 -14.29
N THR A 40 -4.70 -13.60 -14.26
CA THR A 40 -5.36 -12.29 -14.39
C THR A 40 -4.88 -11.31 -13.33
N LYS A 41 -4.76 -11.75 -12.08
CA LYS A 41 -4.21 -10.93 -10.99
C LYS A 41 -2.77 -10.50 -11.27
N LEU A 42 -1.93 -11.40 -11.77
CA LEU A 42 -0.54 -11.09 -12.14
C LEU A 42 -0.47 -10.07 -13.28
N VAL A 43 -1.30 -10.25 -14.32
CA VAL A 43 -1.40 -9.33 -15.46
C VAL A 43 -1.85 -7.94 -15.00
N ILE A 44 -2.87 -7.85 -14.13
CA ILE A 44 -3.32 -6.58 -13.55
C ILE A 44 -2.20 -5.89 -12.77
N TYR A 45 -1.45 -6.62 -11.95
CA TYR A 45 -0.34 -6.04 -11.19
C TYR A 45 0.80 -5.56 -12.09
N ALA A 46 1.15 -6.35 -13.10
CA ALA A 46 2.16 -5.96 -14.10
C ALA A 46 1.72 -4.71 -14.87
N PHE A 47 0.46 -4.67 -15.28
CA PHE A 47 -0.12 -3.50 -15.96
C PHE A 47 -0.08 -2.25 -15.08
N LEU A 48 -0.54 -2.33 -13.84
CA LEU A 48 -0.52 -1.20 -12.89
C LEU A 48 0.91 -0.70 -12.64
N LEU A 49 1.87 -1.63 -12.48
CA LEU A 49 3.27 -1.28 -12.30
C LEU A 49 3.84 -0.57 -13.53
N LEU A 50 3.62 -1.14 -14.72
CA LEU A 50 4.12 -0.56 -15.98
C LEU A 50 3.50 0.82 -16.22
N MET A 51 2.20 0.99 -15.97
CA MET A 51 1.52 2.28 -16.07
C MET A 51 2.06 3.29 -15.05
N GLY A 52 2.26 2.87 -13.81
CA GLY A 52 2.87 3.75 -12.78
C GLY A 52 4.30 4.18 -13.13
N LEU A 53 5.14 3.24 -13.59
CA LEU A 53 6.49 3.54 -14.04
C LEU A 53 6.48 4.45 -15.26
N TRP A 54 5.58 4.20 -16.23
CA TRP A 54 5.43 5.05 -17.40
C TRP A 54 5.05 6.49 -17.00
N GLY A 55 4.05 6.66 -16.12
CA GLY A 55 3.65 7.98 -15.63
C GLY A 55 4.78 8.71 -14.89
N CYS A 56 5.61 7.98 -14.15
CA CYS A 56 6.80 8.53 -13.48
C CYS A 56 7.85 8.97 -14.51
N PHE A 57 8.14 8.12 -15.50
CA PHE A 57 9.13 8.38 -16.53
C PHE A 57 8.72 9.55 -17.43
N GLN A 58 7.45 9.57 -17.84
CA GLN A 58 6.89 10.61 -18.67
C GLN A 58 7.04 12.01 -18.03
N THR A 59 6.84 12.10 -16.71
CA THR A 59 7.02 13.37 -15.99
C THR A 59 8.45 13.89 -15.94
N MET A 60 9.44 13.01 -16.11
CA MET A 60 10.84 13.40 -16.16
C MET A 60 11.25 13.89 -17.55
N ILE A 61 10.66 13.31 -18.59
CA ILE A 61 11.07 13.51 -19.99
C ILE A 61 10.19 14.56 -20.67
N ASP A 62 8.87 14.49 -20.45
CA ASP A 62 7.89 15.31 -21.16
C ASP A 62 7.57 16.60 -20.35
N PRO A 63 7.93 17.77 -20.87
CA PRO A 63 7.63 19.05 -20.21
C PRO A 63 6.12 19.32 -20.12
N THR A 64 5.28 18.74 -20.99
CA THR A 64 3.83 18.97 -21.03
C THR A 64 3.10 18.39 -19.82
N VAL A 65 3.63 17.34 -19.21
CA VAL A 65 3.07 16.69 -18.01
C VAL A 65 3.76 17.12 -16.72
N LYS A 66 4.70 18.07 -16.75
CA LYS A 66 5.30 18.62 -15.54
C LYS A 66 4.26 19.33 -14.70
N THR A 67 4.31 19.07 -13.39
CA THR A 67 3.54 19.86 -12.43
C THR A 67 4.34 21.05 -11.98
N SER A 68 3.66 22.19 -11.78
CA SER A 68 4.23 23.40 -11.21
C SER A 68 3.44 23.80 -9.97
N THR A 69 4.12 24.40 -9.00
CA THR A 69 3.47 25.02 -7.84
C THR A 69 2.86 26.39 -8.20
N VAL A 70 3.28 26.98 -9.33
CA VAL A 70 2.75 28.25 -9.80
C VAL A 70 1.41 28.02 -10.49
N ILE A 71 0.41 28.83 -10.13
CA ILE A 71 -0.93 28.80 -10.70
C ILE A 71 -0.85 29.25 -12.15
N GLY A 72 -1.53 28.53 -13.05
CA GLY A 72 -1.52 28.82 -14.48
C GLY A 72 -0.27 28.33 -15.21
N SER A 73 0.59 27.56 -14.55
CA SER A 73 1.74 26.93 -15.18
C SER A 73 1.79 25.43 -14.90
N GLY A 74 2.36 24.69 -15.83
CA GLY A 74 2.39 23.23 -15.79
C GLY A 74 1.00 22.60 -16.01
N MET A 75 0.91 21.30 -15.84
CA MET A 75 -0.34 20.57 -15.99
C MET A 75 -1.31 20.95 -14.87
N GLU A 76 -2.50 21.37 -15.22
CA GLU A 76 -3.56 21.69 -14.28
C GLU A 76 -4.89 21.06 -14.66
N PHE A 77 -5.65 20.68 -13.63
CA PHE A 77 -7.05 20.29 -13.75
C PHE A 77 -7.93 21.32 -13.05
N GLY A 78 -8.97 21.80 -13.75
CA GLY A 78 -10.04 22.63 -13.23
C GLY A 78 -11.39 21.98 -13.44
N TYR A 79 -12.42 22.56 -12.83
CA TYR A 79 -13.80 22.08 -12.97
C TYR A 79 -14.40 22.46 -14.34
N ALA A 80 -14.10 23.69 -14.81
CA ALA A 80 -14.58 24.22 -16.07
C ALA A 80 -13.57 25.16 -16.74
N PHE A 81 -13.86 25.54 -17.98
CA PHE A 81 -13.10 26.55 -18.72
C PHE A 81 -13.80 27.90 -18.62
N GLY A 82 -13.51 28.69 -17.59
CA GLY A 82 -13.99 30.06 -17.45
C GLY A 82 -15.52 30.19 -17.33
N THR A 83 -16.24 29.15 -16.90
CA THR A 83 -17.72 29.15 -16.88
C THR A 83 -18.33 29.29 -15.50
N THR A 84 -17.56 29.05 -14.42
CA THR A 84 -18.09 29.13 -13.05
C THR A 84 -17.96 30.50 -12.44
N GLY A 85 -17.13 31.38 -13.00
CA GLY A 85 -16.80 32.68 -12.45
C GLY A 85 -15.83 32.64 -11.26
N ASP A 86 -15.37 31.46 -10.87
CA ASP A 86 -14.41 31.26 -9.79
C ASP A 86 -13.05 30.84 -10.36
N TYR A 87 -12.08 31.77 -10.34
CA TYR A 87 -10.73 31.54 -10.88
C TYR A 87 -10.00 30.32 -10.25
N ARG A 88 -10.43 29.89 -9.07
CA ARG A 88 -9.85 28.72 -8.40
C ARG A 88 -10.23 27.42 -9.10
N TYR A 89 -11.38 27.40 -9.77
CA TYR A 89 -11.94 26.21 -10.42
C TYR A 89 -11.95 26.31 -11.94
N ASP A 90 -11.89 27.56 -12.45
CA ASP A 90 -11.91 27.81 -13.87
C ASP A 90 -10.48 27.81 -14.45
N LEU A 91 -10.28 27.03 -15.49
CA LEU A 91 -9.07 27.12 -16.29
C LEU A 91 -9.22 28.28 -17.27
N ILE A 92 -8.31 29.25 -17.21
CA ILE A 92 -8.29 30.37 -18.14
C ILE A 92 -7.65 29.86 -19.45
N SER A 93 -8.37 29.99 -20.55
CA SER A 93 -7.84 29.68 -21.88
C SER A 93 -6.66 30.62 -22.17
N ASN A 94 -5.44 30.09 -22.12
CA ASN A 94 -4.28 30.78 -22.60
C ASN A 94 -3.88 30.17 -23.94
N PRO A 95 -3.97 30.90 -25.06
CA PRO A 95 -3.70 30.39 -26.40
C PRO A 95 -2.26 29.86 -26.56
N ASN A 96 -1.35 30.26 -25.69
CA ASN A 96 0.05 29.82 -25.71
C ASN A 96 0.35 28.68 -24.73
N ASN A 97 -0.66 28.17 -24.03
CA ASN A 97 -0.46 27.15 -23.00
C ASN A 97 -1.13 25.82 -23.37
N GLU A 98 -0.35 24.88 -23.91
CA GLU A 98 -0.79 23.56 -24.32
C GLU A 98 -1.37 22.71 -23.19
N TYR A 99 -1.09 23.09 -21.92
CA TYR A 99 -1.55 22.38 -20.73
C TYR A 99 -3.07 22.36 -20.54
N TYR A 100 -3.79 23.33 -21.12
CA TYR A 100 -5.25 23.37 -21.05
C TYR A 100 -5.94 22.40 -22.02
N SER A 101 -5.20 21.90 -23.01
CA SER A 101 -5.75 20.96 -24.00
C SER A 101 -6.11 19.59 -23.37
N PHE A 102 -5.52 19.24 -22.24
CA PHE A 102 -5.80 17.97 -21.55
C PHE A 102 -7.25 17.89 -21.07
N ALA A 103 -7.79 18.95 -20.47
CA ALA A 103 -9.17 18.94 -19.98
C ALA A 103 -10.20 18.82 -21.12
N ALA A 104 -9.89 19.30 -22.34
CA ALA A 104 -10.70 19.12 -23.53
C ALA A 104 -10.50 17.76 -24.20
N ASN A 105 -9.30 17.19 -24.11
CA ASN A 105 -8.87 15.99 -24.82
C ASN A 105 -8.35 14.89 -23.90
N TYR A 106 -8.92 14.73 -22.70
CA TYR A 106 -8.43 13.80 -21.70
C TYR A 106 -8.39 12.32 -22.14
N TRP A 107 -9.19 11.95 -23.13
CA TRP A 107 -9.12 10.65 -23.78
C TRP A 107 -8.04 10.54 -24.86
N ASN A 108 -7.37 11.65 -25.17
CA ASN A 108 -6.29 11.59 -26.13
C ASN A 108 -5.02 11.00 -25.48
N ILE A 109 -4.99 9.68 -25.44
CA ILE A 109 -3.88 8.88 -24.90
C ILE A 109 -2.55 9.24 -25.56
N ASN A 110 -2.56 9.75 -26.79
CA ASN A 110 -1.36 10.11 -27.52
C ASN A 110 -0.66 11.36 -26.93
N ASN A 111 -1.41 12.28 -26.34
CA ASN A 111 -0.82 13.51 -25.79
C ASN A 111 -0.30 13.35 -24.37
N TYR A 112 -1.06 12.65 -23.50
CA TYR A 112 -0.74 12.55 -22.06
C TYR A 112 -0.50 11.14 -21.58
N GLY A 113 -0.77 10.15 -22.40
CA GLY A 113 -0.60 8.74 -22.12
C GLY A 113 -1.71 8.12 -21.25
N PRO A 114 -1.75 6.77 -21.22
CA PRO A 114 -2.82 6.02 -20.57
C PRO A 114 -2.83 6.19 -19.04
N PHE A 115 -1.70 6.47 -18.43
CA PHE A 115 -1.62 6.67 -16.98
C PHE A 115 -2.46 7.87 -16.53
N PHE A 116 -2.32 8.99 -17.22
CA PHE A 116 -3.09 10.21 -16.91
C PHE A 116 -4.57 10.04 -17.24
N GLY A 117 -4.91 9.55 -18.42
CA GLY A 117 -6.30 9.40 -18.85
C GLY A 117 -7.09 8.38 -18.02
N LEU A 118 -6.49 7.24 -17.67
CA LEU A 118 -7.20 6.16 -16.99
C LEU A 118 -7.20 6.32 -15.45
N PHE A 119 -6.19 6.94 -14.86
CA PHE A 119 -6.03 6.98 -13.41
C PHE A 119 -6.03 8.37 -12.82
N VAL A 120 -5.24 9.29 -13.36
CA VAL A 120 -5.10 10.63 -12.76
C VAL A 120 -6.34 11.47 -13.01
N TYR A 121 -6.84 11.50 -14.23
CA TYR A 121 -8.02 12.29 -14.59
C TYR A 121 -9.29 11.89 -13.81
N PRO A 122 -9.69 10.63 -13.73
CA PRO A 122 -10.86 10.24 -12.94
C PRO A 122 -10.71 10.58 -11.46
N GLY A 123 -9.48 10.43 -10.92
CA GLY A 123 -9.19 10.82 -9.54
C GLY A 123 -9.28 12.34 -9.33
N ALA A 124 -8.79 13.12 -10.28
CA ALA A 124 -8.88 14.57 -10.27
C ALA A 124 -10.34 15.05 -10.34
N MET A 125 -11.14 14.48 -11.24
CA MET A 125 -12.57 14.79 -11.38
C MET A 125 -13.36 14.41 -10.12
N LEU A 126 -13.05 13.28 -9.49
CA LEU A 126 -13.66 12.90 -8.22
C LEU A 126 -13.39 13.96 -7.13
N VAL A 127 -12.14 14.41 -6.99
CA VAL A 127 -11.78 15.43 -5.99
C VAL A 127 -12.46 16.76 -6.32
N LEU A 128 -12.46 17.18 -7.59
CA LEU A 128 -13.12 18.41 -8.03
C LEU A 128 -14.62 18.40 -7.77
N SER A 129 -15.31 17.28 -8.02
CA SER A 129 -16.76 17.14 -7.78
C SER A 129 -17.12 17.24 -6.28
N ILE A 130 -16.18 16.96 -5.39
CA ILE A 130 -16.36 17.14 -3.95
C ILE A 130 -16.01 18.57 -3.53
N MET A 131 -14.91 19.10 -4.07
CA MET A 131 -14.42 20.42 -3.69
C MET A 131 -15.31 21.55 -4.19
N TYR A 132 -15.88 21.44 -5.40
CA TYR A 132 -16.64 22.53 -6.02
C TYR A 132 -17.93 22.91 -5.27
N PRO A 133 -18.80 21.95 -4.85
CA PRO A 133 -19.96 22.28 -4.02
C PRO A 133 -19.59 22.88 -2.66
N LEU A 134 -18.41 22.55 -2.14
CA LEU A 134 -17.88 23.00 -0.86
C LEU A 134 -16.85 24.14 -1.01
N ARG A 135 -16.88 24.88 -2.12
CA ARG A 135 -15.84 25.89 -2.43
C ARG A 135 -15.77 27.03 -1.41
N ASP A 136 -16.87 27.31 -0.74
CA ASP A 136 -16.97 28.36 0.27
C ASP A 136 -16.80 27.81 1.70
N ALA A 137 -16.45 26.51 1.84
CA ALA A 137 -16.19 25.93 3.14
C ALA A 137 -14.95 26.54 3.79
N TRP A 138 -15.09 26.83 5.08
CA TRP A 138 -14.05 27.49 5.87
C TRP A 138 -12.71 26.72 5.87
N GLY A 139 -11.63 27.48 5.77
CA GLY A 139 -10.28 27.00 6.06
C GLY A 139 -9.79 25.85 5.18
N GLY A 140 -10.25 25.72 3.93
CA GLY A 140 -9.76 24.70 3.00
C GLY A 140 -10.19 23.28 3.34
N LEU A 141 -11.24 23.10 4.15
CA LEU A 141 -11.82 21.78 4.49
C LEU A 141 -12.30 21.03 3.26
N ASN A 142 -12.71 21.75 2.20
CA ASN A 142 -13.06 21.15 0.91
C ASN A 142 -11.91 20.35 0.30
N ALA A 143 -10.67 20.88 0.34
CA ALA A 143 -9.49 20.15 -0.13
C ALA A 143 -9.18 18.93 0.74
N LEU A 144 -9.24 19.10 2.06
CA LEU A 144 -9.07 18.01 3.02
C LEU A 144 -10.07 16.88 2.76
N LEU A 145 -11.35 17.21 2.60
CA LEU A 145 -12.41 16.23 2.31
C LEU A 145 -12.23 15.56 0.95
N GLY A 146 -11.89 16.32 -0.09
CA GLY A 146 -11.64 15.78 -1.43
C GLY A 146 -10.51 14.76 -1.42
N ILE A 147 -9.37 15.08 -0.81
CA ILE A 147 -8.23 14.18 -0.66
C ILE A 147 -8.59 12.98 0.21
N PHE A 148 -9.32 13.19 1.31
CA PHE A 148 -9.75 12.11 2.21
C PHE A 148 -10.65 11.10 1.51
N VAL A 149 -11.66 11.56 0.76
CA VAL A 149 -12.59 10.66 0.05
C VAL A 149 -11.86 9.91 -1.07
N LEU A 150 -10.99 10.58 -1.83
CA LEU A 150 -10.14 9.90 -2.83
C LEU A 150 -9.32 8.78 -2.19
N LEU A 151 -8.66 9.08 -1.07
CA LEU A 151 -7.86 8.11 -0.33
C LEU A 151 -8.72 6.98 0.22
N PHE A 152 -9.88 7.30 0.80
CA PHE A 152 -10.78 6.31 1.36
C PHE A 152 -11.21 5.29 0.31
N ILE A 153 -11.60 5.75 -0.88
CA ILE A 153 -12.00 4.89 -2.00
C ILE A 153 -10.80 4.04 -2.45
N ILE A 154 -9.67 4.66 -2.76
CA ILE A 154 -8.48 3.95 -3.26
C ILE A 154 -7.96 2.96 -2.22
N ARG A 155 -7.82 3.38 -0.96
CA ARG A 155 -7.34 2.53 0.13
C ARG A 155 -8.34 1.44 0.50
N GLY A 156 -9.65 1.72 0.44
CA GLY A 156 -10.70 0.73 0.64
C GLY A 156 -10.62 -0.38 -0.39
N ILE A 157 -10.59 -0.04 -1.67
CA ILE A 157 -10.47 -1.00 -2.78
C ILE A 157 -9.17 -1.81 -2.65
N THR A 158 -8.04 -1.13 -2.42
CA THR A 158 -6.74 -1.82 -2.29
C THR A 158 -6.64 -2.67 -1.04
N PHE A 159 -7.26 -2.29 0.07
CA PHE A 159 -7.33 -3.13 1.26
C PHE A 159 -8.06 -4.44 0.96
N LEU A 160 -9.20 -4.39 0.28
CA LEU A 160 -9.96 -5.59 -0.11
C LEU A 160 -9.14 -6.52 -1.02
N ILE A 161 -8.45 -5.96 -2.01
CA ILE A 161 -7.60 -6.72 -2.93
C ILE A 161 -6.37 -7.28 -2.21
N SER A 162 -5.77 -6.51 -1.32
CA SER A 162 -4.48 -6.81 -0.68
C SER A 162 -4.60 -7.45 0.69
N ILE A 163 -5.80 -7.80 1.18
CA ILE A 163 -6.00 -8.33 2.53
C ILE A 163 -5.14 -9.57 2.81
N LYS A 164 -4.99 -10.44 1.81
CA LYS A 164 -4.13 -11.64 1.93
C LYS A 164 -2.65 -11.28 1.99
N SER A 165 -2.22 -10.31 1.21
CA SER A 165 -0.85 -9.80 1.18
C SER A 165 -0.52 -9.08 2.49
N ASN A 166 -1.45 -8.28 3.02
CA ASN A 166 -1.29 -7.60 4.31
C ASN A 166 -1.13 -8.60 5.46
N ILE A 167 -1.94 -9.67 5.49
CA ILE A 167 -1.80 -10.75 6.47
C ILE A 167 -0.43 -11.46 6.32
N GLN A 168 0.06 -11.66 5.11
CA GLN A 168 1.37 -12.25 4.87
C GLN A 168 2.51 -11.33 5.35
N SER A 169 2.40 -10.02 5.10
CA SER A 169 3.35 -9.01 5.56
C SER A 169 3.43 -8.97 7.10
N GLU A 170 2.29 -9.02 7.77
CA GLU A 170 2.22 -9.08 9.24
C GLU A 170 2.87 -10.36 9.80
N ARG A 171 2.62 -11.52 9.18
CA ARG A 171 3.27 -12.78 9.56
C ARG A 171 4.78 -12.73 9.29
N MET A 172 5.20 -12.07 8.21
CA MET A 172 6.61 -11.89 7.91
C MET A 172 7.30 -11.06 9.03
N SER A 173 6.65 -10.01 9.54
CA SER A 173 7.13 -9.25 10.69
C SER A 173 7.31 -10.13 11.94
N GLU A 174 6.44 -11.11 12.16
CA GLU A 174 6.54 -12.04 13.31
C GLU A 174 7.77 -12.96 13.23
N ILE A 175 8.22 -13.33 12.04
CA ILE A 175 9.35 -14.24 11.84
C ILE A 175 10.69 -13.53 11.58
N GLN A 176 10.71 -12.19 11.55
CA GLN A 176 11.95 -11.42 11.27
C GLN A 176 13.10 -11.81 12.21
N GLY A 177 12.82 -12.08 13.49
CA GLY A 177 13.84 -12.54 14.45
C GLY A 177 14.47 -13.87 14.03
N LYS A 178 13.66 -14.84 13.59
CA LYS A 178 14.14 -16.16 13.15
C LYS A 178 14.96 -16.07 11.86
N LEU A 179 14.54 -15.21 10.93
CA LEU A 179 15.31 -14.94 9.72
C LEU A 179 16.64 -14.24 10.04
N ALA A 180 16.66 -13.38 11.06
CA ALA A 180 17.88 -12.74 11.52
C ALA A 180 18.87 -13.76 12.08
N GLU A 181 18.41 -14.77 12.82
CA GLU A 181 19.24 -15.88 13.31
C GLU A 181 19.85 -16.72 12.17
N ILE A 182 19.05 -17.10 11.18
CA ILE A 182 19.56 -17.81 9.99
C ILE A 182 20.60 -16.93 9.28
N ASN A 183 20.31 -15.66 9.07
CA ASN A 183 21.24 -14.76 8.41
C ASN A 183 22.57 -14.62 9.18
N ALA A 184 22.50 -14.64 10.52
CA ALA A 184 23.67 -14.60 11.38
C ALA A 184 24.49 -15.90 11.32
N LYS A 185 23.81 -17.07 11.35
CA LYS A 185 24.43 -18.42 11.27
C LYS A 185 25.30 -18.57 10.01
N TYR A 186 24.84 -18.01 8.88
CA TYR A 186 25.50 -18.12 7.59
C TYR A 186 26.25 -16.86 7.15
N LYS A 187 26.59 -15.95 8.09
CA LYS A 187 27.25 -14.66 7.77
C LYS A 187 28.66 -14.85 7.22
N ASP A 188 29.42 -15.77 7.81
CA ASP A 188 30.84 -15.90 7.55
C ASP A 188 31.13 -16.83 6.35
N VAL A 189 30.11 -17.50 5.80
CA VAL A 189 30.24 -18.54 4.76
C VAL A 189 29.72 -18.06 3.40
N LYS A 190 29.94 -16.80 3.06
CA LYS A 190 29.40 -16.18 1.84
C LYS A 190 29.95 -16.78 0.53
N LYS A 191 31.11 -17.43 0.55
CA LYS A 191 31.80 -17.96 -0.65
C LYS A 191 31.45 -19.43 -0.95
N ASP A 192 30.91 -20.19 0.01
CA ASP A 192 30.59 -21.61 -0.15
C ASP A 192 29.16 -21.80 -0.71
N MET A 193 29.05 -22.43 -1.88
CA MET A 193 27.80 -22.66 -2.59
C MET A 193 26.90 -23.65 -1.83
N ALA A 194 27.47 -24.68 -1.19
CA ALA A 194 26.72 -25.65 -0.41
C ALA A 194 26.06 -25.02 0.80
N MET A 195 26.76 -24.11 1.47
CA MET A 195 26.23 -23.38 2.61
C MET A 195 25.16 -22.34 2.23
N ARG A 196 25.26 -21.76 1.01
CA ARG A 196 24.16 -20.92 0.48
C ARG A 196 22.89 -21.72 0.24
N GLN A 197 23.02 -22.94 -0.30
CA GLN A 197 21.87 -23.82 -0.50
C GLN A 197 21.24 -24.22 0.83
N LYS A 198 22.05 -24.59 1.86
CA LYS A 198 21.55 -24.87 3.22
C LYS A 198 20.81 -23.67 3.81
N LYS A 199 21.36 -22.46 3.68
CA LYS A 199 20.68 -21.23 4.11
C LYS A 199 19.34 -21.06 3.41
N GLN A 200 19.25 -21.26 2.09
CA GLN A 200 18.01 -21.17 1.34
C GLN A 200 16.99 -22.22 1.81
N MET A 201 17.42 -23.47 2.05
CA MET A 201 16.55 -24.53 2.54
C MET A 201 15.99 -24.20 3.92
N GLU A 202 16.82 -23.82 4.91
CA GLU A 202 16.35 -23.40 6.24
C GLU A 202 15.39 -22.20 6.17
N THR A 203 15.67 -21.23 5.29
CA THR A 203 14.79 -20.09 5.08
C THR A 203 13.44 -20.50 4.48
N GLN A 204 13.45 -21.42 3.51
CA GLN A 204 12.22 -21.96 2.90
C GLN A 204 11.40 -22.80 3.88
N GLU A 205 12.05 -23.56 4.77
CA GLU A 205 11.37 -24.34 5.81
C GLU A 205 10.62 -23.42 6.77
N ILE A 206 11.23 -22.30 7.19
CA ILE A 206 10.55 -21.27 8.00
C ILE A 206 9.35 -20.70 7.23
N TYR A 207 9.51 -20.35 5.97
CA TYR A 207 8.40 -19.84 5.17
C TYR A 207 7.26 -20.86 5.03
N LYS A 208 7.58 -22.13 4.80
CA LYS A 208 6.60 -23.22 4.75
C LYS A 208 5.90 -23.41 6.10
N LYS A 209 6.66 -23.46 7.20
CA LYS A 209 6.14 -23.64 8.57
C LYS A 209 5.14 -22.54 8.95
N TYR A 210 5.43 -21.28 8.60
CA TYR A 210 4.57 -20.14 8.91
C TYR A 210 3.56 -19.82 7.79
N LYS A 211 3.48 -20.67 6.74
CA LYS A 211 2.62 -20.48 5.56
C LYS A 211 2.78 -19.10 4.94
N ILE A 212 4.02 -18.61 4.84
CA ILE A 212 4.38 -17.30 4.29
C ILE A 212 4.85 -17.47 2.85
N LYS A 213 4.34 -16.62 1.98
CA LYS A 213 4.80 -16.49 0.60
C LYS A 213 5.70 -15.27 0.50
N PRO A 214 7.02 -15.41 0.30
CA PRO A 214 7.93 -14.25 0.26
C PRO A 214 7.57 -13.27 -0.85
N PHE A 215 7.03 -13.75 -1.97
CA PHE A 215 6.60 -12.91 -3.10
C PHE A 215 5.41 -12.00 -2.77
N ALA A 216 4.61 -12.31 -1.73
CA ALA A 216 3.47 -11.47 -1.34
C ALA A 216 3.89 -10.06 -0.85
N MET A 217 5.13 -9.87 -0.41
CA MET A 217 5.66 -8.55 -0.06
C MET A 217 5.83 -7.68 -1.30
N PHE A 218 6.30 -8.27 -2.41
CA PHE A 218 6.42 -7.57 -3.68
C PHE A 218 5.05 -7.23 -4.28
N GLU A 219 4.04 -8.11 -4.12
CA GLU A 219 2.66 -7.80 -4.53
C GLU A 219 2.16 -6.50 -3.89
N GLN A 220 2.49 -6.27 -2.62
CA GLN A 220 2.10 -5.04 -1.93
C GLN A 220 2.79 -3.80 -2.51
N LEU A 221 4.09 -3.90 -2.85
CA LEU A 221 4.84 -2.81 -3.47
C LEU A 221 4.25 -2.46 -4.85
N PHE A 222 3.94 -3.47 -5.67
CA PHE A 222 3.36 -3.32 -7.00
C PHE A 222 1.99 -2.63 -7.00
N VAL A 223 1.27 -2.69 -5.90
CA VAL A 223 -0.01 -1.99 -5.74
C VAL A 223 0.19 -0.60 -5.13
N THR A 224 1.07 -0.48 -4.14
CA THR A 224 1.23 0.77 -3.37
C THR A 224 1.89 1.88 -4.19
N LEU A 225 2.90 1.55 -5.01
CA LEU A 225 3.65 2.54 -5.80
C LEU A 225 2.79 3.24 -6.86
N PRO A 226 2.03 2.54 -7.73
CA PRO A 226 1.13 3.21 -8.67
C PRO A 226 0.09 4.08 -7.99
N ILE A 227 -0.47 3.63 -6.87
CA ILE A 227 -1.46 4.40 -6.09
C ILE A 227 -0.85 5.69 -5.57
N PHE A 228 0.35 5.61 -5.01
CA PHE A 228 1.07 6.80 -4.58
C PHE A 228 1.24 7.80 -5.73
N LEU A 229 1.67 7.32 -6.90
CA LEU A 229 1.86 8.17 -8.08
C LEU A 229 0.55 8.80 -8.56
N ILE A 230 -0.55 8.05 -8.56
CA ILE A 230 -1.87 8.57 -8.93
C ILE A 230 -2.26 9.72 -7.99
N VAL A 231 -2.26 9.47 -6.68
CA VAL A 231 -2.68 10.50 -5.71
C VAL A 231 -1.72 11.69 -5.71
N TYR A 232 -0.41 11.43 -5.78
CA TYR A 232 0.59 12.49 -5.91
C TYR A 232 0.29 13.40 -7.10
N ARG A 233 -0.01 12.80 -8.26
CA ARG A 233 -0.37 13.57 -9.46
C ARG A 233 -1.68 14.32 -9.29
N VAL A 234 -2.71 13.68 -8.76
CA VAL A 234 -4.00 14.35 -8.50
C VAL A 234 -3.79 15.59 -7.63
N VAL A 235 -3.12 15.48 -6.48
CA VAL A 235 -2.99 16.61 -5.55
C VAL A 235 -2.05 17.71 -6.04
N THR A 236 -1.11 17.40 -6.93
CA THR A 236 -0.18 18.40 -7.48
C THR A 236 -0.68 19.10 -8.75
N THR A 237 -1.67 18.51 -9.44
CA THR A 237 -2.22 19.08 -10.70
C THR A 237 -3.54 19.81 -10.50
N LEU A 238 -4.25 19.58 -9.39
CA LEU A 238 -5.52 20.27 -9.14
C LEU A 238 -5.33 21.75 -8.82
N ARG A 239 -5.84 22.63 -9.70
CA ARG A 239 -5.76 24.08 -9.51
C ARG A 239 -6.37 24.54 -8.18
N PRO A 240 -7.56 24.08 -7.73
CA PRO A 240 -8.11 24.48 -6.44
C PRO A 240 -7.19 24.14 -5.27
N ILE A 241 -6.47 23.00 -5.32
CA ILE A 241 -5.53 22.62 -4.26
C ILE A 241 -4.32 23.58 -4.21
N LYS A 242 -3.85 24.05 -5.35
CA LYS A 242 -2.75 25.02 -5.40
C LYS A 242 -3.12 26.38 -4.79
N VAL A 243 -4.39 26.76 -4.85
CA VAL A 243 -4.87 28.06 -4.35
C VAL A 243 -5.26 28.02 -2.89
N VAL A 244 -5.69 26.85 -2.40
CA VAL A 244 -6.25 26.72 -1.05
C VAL A 244 -5.16 26.72 0.02
N SER A 245 -5.44 27.44 1.12
CA SER A 245 -4.69 27.36 2.37
C SER A 245 -5.51 26.58 3.40
N LEU A 246 -4.93 25.51 3.94
CA LEU A 246 -5.57 24.71 4.99
C LEU A 246 -5.61 25.51 6.30
N PHE A 247 -6.80 25.65 6.89
CA PHE A 247 -7.09 26.49 8.06
C PHE A 247 -6.63 27.96 7.92
N SER A 248 -6.49 28.45 6.67
CA SER A 248 -5.94 29.77 6.36
C SER A 248 -4.50 29.98 6.85
N ILE A 249 -3.80 28.90 7.19
CA ILE A 249 -2.44 28.91 7.76
C ILE A 249 -1.44 28.27 6.79
N TRP A 250 -1.75 27.06 6.29
CA TRP A 250 -0.82 26.30 5.46
C TRP A 250 -1.25 26.32 4.00
N THR A 251 -0.47 27.00 3.17
CA THR A 251 -0.63 26.97 1.72
C THR A 251 -0.29 25.57 1.20
N LEU A 252 -1.23 24.93 0.49
CA LEU A 252 -1.07 23.54 0.08
C LEU A 252 -0.08 23.34 -1.07
N LYS A 253 0.23 24.40 -1.83
CA LYS A 253 1.21 24.38 -2.93
C LYS A 253 2.66 24.44 -2.45
N ASP A 254 2.93 25.06 -1.30
CA ASP A 254 4.26 25.38 -0.86
C ASP A 254 4.93 24.20 -0.15
N SER A 255 6.24 24.09 -0.29
CA SER A 255 7.04 23.06 0.39
C SER A 255 7.36 23.50 1.81
N PRO A 256 7.10 22.67 2.84
CA PRO A 256 7.47 23.00 4.22
C PRO A 256 8.95 23.39 4.38
N LEU A 257 9.86 22.69 3.67
CA LEU A 257 11.28 23.01 3.75
C LEU A 257 11.59 24.39 3.24
N THR A 258 11.07 24.74 2.06
CA THR A 258 11.30 26.04 1.46
C THR A 258 10.75 27.17 2.33
N GLU A 259 9.54 27.01 2.88
CA GLU A 259 8.93 28.00 3.75
C GLU A 259 9.71 28.19 5.05
N ILE A 260 10.16 27.12 5.69
CA ILE A 260 10.95 27.22 6.92
C ILE A 260 12.33 27.82 6.66
N THR A 261 12.98 27.52 5.51
CA THR A 261 14.34 28.01 5.26
C THR A 261 14.37 29.43 4.68
N SER A 262 13.41 29.80 3.82
CA SER A 262 13.43 31.08 3.10
C SER A 262 12.49 32.12 3.69
N ASN A 263 11.40 31.70 4.34
CA ASN A 263 10.31 32.59 4.78
C ASN A 263 10.06 32.52 6.31
N LEU A 264 11.05 32.10 7.09
CA LEU A 264 10.89 31.90 8.54
C LEU A 264 10.34 33.15 9.25
N SER A 265 10.89 34.31 8.94
CA SER A 265 10.49 35.61 9.55
C SER A 265 9.13 36.12 9.06
N SER A 266 8.70 35.73 7.87
CA SER A 266 7.44 36.14 7.24
C SER A 266 6.27 35.18 7.42
N GLY A 267 6.38 34.21 8.36
CA GLY A 267 5.30 33.30 8.68
C GLY A 267 5.58 31.84 8.34
N GLY A 268 6.70 31.52 7.70
CA GLY A 268 7.08 30.14 7.34
C GLY A 268 7.23 29.20 8.54
N TRP A 269 7.42 29.74 9.75
CA TRP A 269 7.50 28.96 10.98
C TRP A 269 6.24 28.12 11.26
N VAL A 270 5.07 28.48 10.73
CA VAL A 270 3.83 27.71 10.89
C VAL A 270 3.93 26.33 10.27
N PHE A 271 4.81 26.12 9.27
CA PHE A 271 5.06 24.80 8.69
C PHE A 271 5.79 23.85 9.62
N ILE A 272 6.42 24.33 10.69
CA ILE A 272 6.98 23.49 11.74
C ILE A 272 5.86 22.67 12.41
N PHE A 273 4.72 23.29 12.71
CA PHE A 273 3.57 22.59 13.27
C PHE A 273 2.98 21.56 12.29
N PHE A 274 2.96 21.91 10.99
CA PHE A 274 2.58 20.93 9.96
C PHE A 274 3.48 19.70 9.97
N LEU A 275 4.79 19.89 10.07
CA LEU A 275 5.75 18.80 10.14
C LEU A 275 5.62 17.99 11.44
N ILE A 276 5.34 18.63 12.58
CA ILE A 276 5.06 17.94 13.87
C ILE A 276 3.83 17.04 13.76
N LEU A 277 2.88 17.35 12.89
CA LEU A 277 1.72 16.49 12.63
C LEU A 277 2.07 15.34 11.67
N VAL A 278 2.72 15.65 10.56
CA VAL A 278 2.95 14.71 9.46
C VAL A 278 4.05 13.71 9.78
N VAL A 279 5.21 14.16 10.27
CA VAL A 279 6.38 13.29 10.47
C VAL A 279 6.14 12.23 11.54
N PRO A 280 5.61 12.54 12.75
CA PRO A 280 5.31 11.49 13.72
C PRO A 280 4.25 10.51 13.23
N SER A 281 3.21 10.96 12.53
CA SER A 281 2.20 10.07 11.97
C SER A 281 2.80 9.05 10.99
N GLN A 282 3.74 9.49 10.16
CA GLN A 282 4.47 8.64 9.22
C GLN A 282 5.36 7.62 9.95
N ILE A 283 6.06 8.03 10.98
CA ILE A 283 6.88 7.15 11.82
C ILE A 283 6.00 6.11 12.52
N LEU A 284 4.87 6.53 13.09
CA LEU A 284 3.93 5.65 13.78
C LEU A 284 3.32 4.63 12.82
N SER A 285 2.96 5.02 11.60
CA SER A 285 2.40 4.12 10.60
C SER A 285 3.33 2.95 10.24
N GLN A 286 4.65 3.14 10.35
CA GLN A 286 5.65 2.09 10.12
C GLN A 286 5.97 1.29 11.38
N LYS A 287 5.95 1.92 12.57
CA LYS A 287 6.30 1.26 13.83
C LYS A 287 5.17 0.45 14.43
N ILE A 288 3.91 0.91 14.32
CA ILE A 288 2.74 0.24 14.90
C ILE A 288 2.59 -1.21 14.41
N PRO A 289 2.65 -1.53 13.08
CA PRO A 289 2.60 -2.91 12.61
C PRO A 289 3.67 -3.80 13.26
N GLN A 290 4.90 -3.29 13.42
CA GLN A 290 6.02 -4.02 14.02
C GLN A 290 5.79 -4.27 15.53
N ILE A 291 5.25 -3.29 16.25
CA ILE A 291 4.90 -3.43 17.67
C ILE A 291 3.80 -4.46 17.87
N LEU A 292 2.76 -4.39 17.03
CA LEU A 292 1.63 -5.34 17.06
C LEU A 292 2.09 -6.75 16.69
N ALA A 293 2.99 -6.90 15.72
CA ALA A 293 3.58 -8.19 15.34
C ALA A 293 4.38 -8.80 16.50
N LYS A 294 5.20 -7.98 17.20
CA LYS A 294 5.92 -8.44 18.40
C LYS A 294 4.99 -8.92 19.51
N ARG A 295 3.88 -8.21 19.76
CA ARG A 295 2.87 -8.63 20.75
C ARG A 295 2.22 -9.97 20.42
N ARG A 296 2.09 -10.33 19.12
CA ARG A 296 1.57 -11.62 18.68
C ARG A 296 2.58 -12.75 18.79
N SER A 297 3.88 -12.45 18.67
CA SER A 297 4.97 -13.42 18.76
C SER A 297 5.38 -13.68 20.21
N SER A 298 4.43 -13.99 21.09
CA SER A 298 4.64 -14.16 22.54
C SER A 298 5.67 -15.26 22.95
N ASN A 299 6.19 -16.03 22.00
CA ASN A 299 7.28 -16.99 22.15
C ASN A 299 8.56 -16.53 21.42
N ALA A 300 8.85 -15.23 21.40
CA ALA A 300 10.14 -14.76 20.94
C ALA A 300 11.22 -15.35 21.87
N LYS A 301 11.79 -16.50 21.51
CA LYS A 301 13.05 -16.96 22.09
C LYS A 301 14.02 -15.79 22.04
N THR A 302 14.72 -15.55 23.15
CA THR A 302 15.79 -14.58 23.17
C THR A 302 16.71 -14.87 21.99
N LEU A 303 16.88 -13.87 21.11
CA LEU A 303 17.75 -14.01 19.95
C LEU A 303 19.18 -14.24 20.43
N SER A 304 19.92 -15.09 19.73
CA SER A 304 21.36 -15.23 19.94
C SER A 304 22.07 -13.88 19.73
N GLN A 305 23.27 -13.70 20.30
CA GLN A 305 24.04 -12.46 20.14
C GLN A 305 24.22 -12.08 18.66
N LYS A 306 24.61 -13.05 17.80
CA LYS A 306 24.74 -12.86 16.35
C LYS A 306 23.38 -12.57 15.67
N GLY A 307 22.30 -13.19 16.16
CA GLY A 307 20.92 -12.91 15.71
C GLY A 307 20.49 -11.48 16.02
N ASN A 308 20.84 -10.97 17.21
CA ASN A 308 20.59 -9.59 17.61
C ASN A 308 21.32 -8.58 16.72
N GLU A 309 22.59 -8.84 16.37
CA GLU A 309 23.35 -8.00 15.43
C GLU A 309 22.70 -7.97 14.05
N SER A 310 22.28 -9.12 13.53
CA SER A 310 21.59 -9.20 12.23
C SER A 310 20.25 -8.47 12.24
N ALA A 311 19.47 -8.62 13.32
CA ALA A 311 18.22 -7.88 13.53
C ALA A 311 18.47 -6.37 13.63
N LYS A 312 19.55 -5.93 14.30
CA LYS A 312 19.95 -4.52 14.39
C LYS A 312 20.25 -3.93 13.00
N LYS A 313 20.99 -4.65 12.15
CA LYS A 313 21.28 -4.20 10.77
C LYS A 313 19.99 -4.03 9.95
N MET A 314 19.06 -4.94 10.07
CA MET A 314 17.77 -4.86 9.38
C MET A 314 16.93 -3.66 9.87
N ARG A 315 16.95 -3.38 11.18
CA ARG A 315 16.30 -2.18 11.74
C ARG A 315 16.96 -0.89 11.26
N ILE A 316 18.30 -0.86 11.16
CA ILE A 316 19.02 0.30 10.61
C ILE A 316 18.60 0.56 9.17
N ALA A 317 18.53 -0.48 8.32
CA ALA A 317 18.07 -0.33 6.94
C ALA A 317 16.62 0.23 6.86
N GLN A 318 15.73 -0.25 7.72
CA GLN A 318 14.36 0.28 7.81
C GLN A 318 14.33 1.73 8.29
N THR A 319 15.20 2.10 9.24
CA THR A 319 15.31 3.48 9.74
C THR A 319 15.86 4.41 8.66
N ILE A 320 16.87 3.98 7.89
CA ILE A 320 17.39 4.77 6.76
C ILE A 320 16.28 5.02 5.73
N MET A 321 15.53 3.98 5.35
CA MET A 321 14.41 4.13 4.42
C MET A 321 13.35 5.10 4.97
N MET A 322 13.06 5.05 6.27
CA MET A 322 12.12 5.97 6.93
C MET A 322 12.62 7.41 6.87
N VAL A 323 13.92 7.64 7.12
CA VAL A 323 14.53 8.99 7.04
C VAL A 323 14.44 9.54 5.61
N VAL A 324 14.74 8.72 4.61
CA VAL A 324 14.61 9.10 3.20
C VAL A 324 13.17 9.51 2.87
N LEU A 325 12.18 8.72 3.32
CA LEU A 325 10.77 9.05 3.11
C LEU A 325 10.36 10.37 3.80
N VAL A 326 10.82 10.59 5.03
CA VAL A 326 10.57 11.87 5.74
C VAL A 326 11.17 13.04 4.97
N PHE A 327 12.39 12.89 4.47
CA PHE A 327 13.04 13.92 3.66
C PHE A 327 12.25 14.26 2.39
N VAL A 328 11.74 13.24 1.70
CA VAL A 328 10.86 13.44 0.52
C VAL A 328 9.59 14.21 0.90
N VAL A 329 8.96 13.89 2.06
CA VAL A 329 7.76 14.60 2.52
C VAL A 329 8.05 16.07 2.81
N VAL A 330 9.16 16.36 3.47
CA VAL A 330 9.53 17.72 3.87
C VAL A 330 9.81 18.60 2.65
N GLN A 331 10.34 18.02 1.56
CA GLN A 331 10.60 18.73 0.30
C GLN A 331 9.37 18.83 -0.61
N SER A 332 8.37 17.98 -0.41
CA SER A 332 7.18 17.96 -1.26
C SER A 332 6.21 19.09 -0.87
N PRO A 333 5.32 19.53 -1.80
CA PRO A 333 4.24 20.45 -1.45
C PRO A 333 3.40 19.97 -0.26
N ALA A 334 2.87 20.87 0.55
CA ALA A 334 2.08 20.54 1.73
C ALA A 334 0.85 19.68 1.40
N SER A 335 0.27 19.79 0.20
CA SER A 335 -0.79 18.89 -0.30
C SER A 335 -0.38 17.43 -0.30
N VAL A 336 0.87 17.16 -0.68
CA VAL A 336 1.45 15.81 -0.64
C VAL A 336 1.70 15.38 0.80
N GLY A 337 2.18 16.26 1.66
CA GLY A 337 2.32 16.03 3.10
C GLY A 337 0.98 15.67 3.75
N LEU A 338 -0.10 16.36 3.40
CA LEU A 338 -1.46 16.07 3.86
C LEU A 338 -1.92 14.69 3.41
N TYR A 339 -1.67 14.32 2.14
CA TYR A 339 -1.90 12.96 1.65
C TYR A 339 -1.14 11.92 2.50
N TRP A 340 0.14 12.15 2.80
CA TRP A 340 0.94 11.23 3.60
C TRP A 340 0.41 11.09 5.03
N PHE A 341 -0.02 12.19 5.62
CA PHE A 341 -0.67 12.18 6.94
C PHE A 341 -1.92 11.29 6.96
N LEU A 342 -2.86 11.57 6.06
CA LEU A 342 -4.10 10.78 5.95
C LEU A 342 -3.81 9.31 5.63
N SER A 343 -2.88 9.04 4.71
CA SER A 343 -2.44 7.69 4.36
C SER A 343 -1.83 6.95 5.55
N SER A 344 -1.10 7.65 6.41
CA SER A 344 -0.54 7.09 7.65
C SER A 344 -1.63 6.69 8.63
N LEU A 345 -2.66 7.52 8.80
CA LEU A 345 -3.83 7.20 9.64
C LEU A 345 -4.55 5.94 9.14
N PHE A 346 -4.77 5.83 7.82
CA PHE A 346 -5.32 4.62 7.22
C PHE A 346 -4.47 3.38 7.47
N THR A 347 -3.15 3.50 7.33
CA THR A 347 -2.22 2.38 7.57
C THR A 347 -2.25 1.94 9.03
N ILE A 348 -2.34 2.88 9.96
CA ILE A 348 -2.47 2.61 11.40
C ILE A 348 -3.78 1.87 11.67
N ALA A 349 -4.91 2.39 11.19
CA ALA A 349 -6.22 1.76 11.34
C ALA A 349 -6.24 0.34 10.73
N GLN A 350 -5.71 0.19 9.52
CA GLN A 350 -5.57 -1.11 8.85
C GLN A 350 -4.75 -2.12 9.68
N SER A 351 -3.67 -1.67 10.33
CA SER A 351 -2.82 -2.52 11.17
C SER A 351 -3.56 -3.03 12.40
N PHE A 352 -4.37 -2.18 13.05
CA PHE A 352 -5.22 -2.60 14.17
C PHE A 352 -6.29 -3.59 13.74
N ILE A 353 -6.97 -3.34 12.61
CA ILE A 353 -7.96 -4.25 12.03
C ILE A 353 -7.32 -5.62 11.76
N THR A 354 -6.19 -5.64 11.05
CA THR A 354 -5.47 -6.88 10.71
C THR A 354 -5.00 -7.61 11.98
N HIS A 355 -4.50 -6.90 12.97
CA HIS A 355 -4.10 -7.44 14.28
C HIS A 355 -5.28 -8.14 14.98
N HIS A 356 -6.43 -7.49 15.04
CA HIS A 356 -7.64 -8.07 15.64
C HIS A 356 -8.06 -9.37 14.94
N PHE A 357 -8.09 -9.37 13.60
CA PHE A 357 -8.41 -10.57 12.83
C PHE A 357 -7.42 -11.71 13.07
N LEU A 358 -6.11 -11.43 13.15
CA LEU A 358 -5.09 -12.44 13.40
C LEU A 358 -5.18 -13.00 14.80
N LEU A 359 -5.48 -12.19 15.83
CA LEU A 359 -5.70 -12.66 17.20
C LEU A 359 -6.93 -13.56 17.30
N LYS A 360 -8.05 -13.16 16.68
CA LYS A 360 -9.29 -13.98 16.67
C LYS A 360 -9.05 -15.35 16.01
N LYS A 361 -8.26 -15.37 14.93
CA LYS A 361 -7.90 -16.62 14.25
C LYS A 361 -6.97 -17.49 15.11
N LYS A 362 -6.04 -16.90 15.85
CA LYS A 362 -5.14 -17.63 16.77
C LYS A 362 -5.92 -18.25 17.94
N LYS A 363 -6.85 -17.49 18.55
CA LYS A 363 -7.72 -17.98 19.62
C LYS A 363 -8.60 -19.17 19.17
N LYS A 364 -9.15 -19.11 17.93
CA LYS A 364 -9.93 -20.23 17.37
C LYS A 364 -9.07 -21.48 17.12
N GLY A 365 -7.80 -21.32 16.71
CA GLY A 365 -6.85 -22.44 16.53
C GLY A 365 -6.50 -23.12 17.83
N VAL A 366 -6.23 -22.37 18.89
CA VAL A 366 -5.97 -22.89 20.24
C VAL A 366 -7.19 -23.66 20.77
N SER A 367 -8.40 -23.10 20.57
CA SER A 367 -9.66 -23.77 20.96
C SER A 367 -9.90 -25.11 20.24
N LEU A 368 -9.36 -25.29 19.02
CA LEU A 368 -9.49 -26.53 18.26
C LEU A 368 -8.47 -27.58 18.69
N GLU A 369 -7.23 -27.18 18.95
CA GLU A 369 -6.18 -28.05 19.50
C GLU A 369 -6.50 -28.48 20.94
N ASP A 370 -7.02 -27.59 21.77
CA ASP A 370 -7.46 -27.91 23.12
C ASP A 370 -8.67 -28.89 23.11
N LYS A 371 -9.64 -28.69 22.21
CA LYS A 371 -10.76 -29.60 22.00
C LYS A 371 -10.30 -30.99 21.48
N LEU A 372 -9.30 -31.03 20.59
CA LEU A 372 -8.74 -32.32 20.12
C LEU A 372 -7.97 -33.03 21.22
N LYS A 373 -7.28 -32.29 22.11
CA LYS A 373 -6.64 -32.85 23.30
C LYS A 373 -7.64 -33.36 24.34
N GLU A 374 -8.73 -32.58 24.57
CA GLU A 374 -9.84 -33.02 25.43
C GLU A 374 -10.55 -34.28 24.91
N LEU A 375 -10.62 -34.46 23.60
CA LEU A 375 -11.19 -35.63 22.93
C LEU A 375 -10.24 -36.84 22.85
N GLY A 376 -9.00 -36.72 23.42
CA GLY A 376 -8.02 -37.79 23.38
C GLY A 376 -7.51 -38.17 22.00
N ILE A 377 -7.80 -37.33 20.99
CA ILE A 377 -7.35 -37.55 19.61
C ILE A 377 -6.00 -36.86 19.46
N ARG A 378 -4.94 -37.66 19.51
CA ARG A 378 -3.55 -37.27 19.23
C ARG A 378 -3.29 -37.19 17.74
#